data_e2ef96f8d3c661f3d4413f10dfe828e5
#
_entry.id   e2ef96f8d3c661f3d4413f10dfe828e5
#
_cell.length_a   1.000
_cell.length_b   1.000
_cell.length_c   1.000
_cell.angle_alpha   90.00
_cell.angle_beta   90.00
_cell.angle_gamma   90.00
#
_symmetry.space_group_name_H-M   'P 1'
#
loop_
_entity.id
_entity.type
_entity.pdbx_description
1 polymer ?
#
loop_
_entity_poly.entity_id
_entity_poly.type
_entity_poly.pdbx_seq_one_letter_code
_entity_poly.pdbx_strand_id
1 'polypeptide(L)'
;MKRLQVILGFVVCLTVLASTGWTKGFFKVGEVAPLFSLTSVTGQQVSLDDLKGKVVILGLFHICEPCLIQSTNLQKVYEATRGRNVAVVGVNSSGDSKADVLDFLG
;
A
#
# COMPACT_ATOMS: atom_id res chain seq x y z
N MET A 1 -28.75 1.09 -41.36
CA MET A 1 -28.14 2.24 -40.68
C MET A 1 -28.41 2.31 -39.19
N LYS A 2 -29.66 2.19 -38.77
CA LYS A 2 -29.96 2.19 -37.33
C LYS A 2 -29.30 1.03 -36.55
N ARG A 3 -29.25 -0.14 -37.15
CA ARG A 3 -28.58 -1.31 -36.53
C ARG A 3 -27.07 -1.11 -36.38
N LEU A 4 -26.45 -0.49 -37.34
CA LEU A 4 -25.03 -0.21 -37.32
C LEU A 4 -24.67 0.80 -36.21
N GLN A 5 -25.52 1.83 -36.03
CA GLN A 5 -25.34 2.81 -34.97
C GLN A 5 -25.47 2.21 -33.57
N VAL A 6 -26.42 1.32 -33.39
CA VAL A 6 -26.62 0.62 -32.12
C VAL A 6 -25.42 -0.28 -31.79
N ILE A 7 -24.93 -1.02 -32.78
CA ILE A 7 -23.76 -1.88 -32.61
C ILE A 7 -22.52 -1.04 -32.28
N LEU A 8 -22.32 0.07 -32.97
CA LEU A 8 -21.20 0.96 -32.73
C LEU A 8 -21.27 1.57 -31.32
N GLY A 9 -22.43 1.99 -30.89
CA GLY A 9 -22.63 2.51 -29.54
C GLY A 9 -22.37 1.44 -28.47
N PHE A 10 -22.79 0.24 -28.72
CA PHE A 10 -22.57 -0.88 -27.81
C PHE A 10 -21.08 -1.24 -27.70
N VAL A 11 -20.36 -1.29 -28.82
CA VAL A 11 -18.92 -1.55 -28.85
C VAL A 11 -18.15 -0.46 -28.12
N VAL A 12 -18.51 0.79 -28.32
CA VAL A 12 -17.87 1.92 -27.61
C VAL A 12 -18.11 1.82 -26.10
N CYS A 13 -19.33 1.47 -25.70
CA CYS A 13 -19.65 1.29 -24.28
C CYS A 13 -18.84 0.15 -23.64
N LEU A 14 -18.69 -0.97 -24.33
CA LEU A 14 -17.86 -2.09 -23.89
C LEU A 14 -16.38 -1.70 -23.77
N THR A 15 -15.88 -0.94 -24.71
CA THR A 15 -14.50 -0.48 -24.70
C THR A 15 -14.22 0.44 -23.50
N VAL A 16 -15.15 1.34 -23.20
CA VAL A 16 -15.05 2.22 -22.03
C VAL A 16 -15.05 1.41 -20.73
N LEU A 17 -15.93 0.43 -20.60
CA LEU A 17 -15.97 -0.45 -19.44
C LEU A 17 -14.66 -1.26 -19.29
N ALA A 18 -14.11 -1.76 -20.39
CA ALA A 18 -12.84 -2.50 -20.38
C ALA A 18 -11.64 -1.61 -20.03
N SER A 19 -11.70 -0.31 -20.34
CA SER A 19 -10.61 0.63 -20.08
C SER A 19 -10.60 1.18 -18.66
N THR A 20 -11.60 0.91 -17.83
CA THR A 20 -11.65 1.40 -16.45
C THR A 20 -10.62 0.76 -15.51
N GLY A 21 -9.89 -0.23 -15.97
CA GLY A 21 -8.72 -0.75 -15.25
C GLY A 21 -9.00 -1.40 -13.90
N TRP A 22 -10.20 -1.88 -13.68
CA TRP A 22 -10.61 -2.51 -12.42
C TRP A 22 -9.85 -3.78 -12.08
N THR A 23 -9.12 -4.34 -13.04
CA THR A 23 -8.35 -5.56 -12.89
C THR A 23 -6.88 -5.32 -12.56
N LYS A 24 -6.48 -4.06 -12.35
CA LYS A 24 -5.11 -3.71 -12.04
C LYS A 24 -4.80 -4.08 -10.58
N GLY A 25 -4.46 -5.33 -10.34
CA GLY A 25 -4.22 -5.86 -9.00
C GLY A 25 -2.79 -5.69 -8.49
N PHE A 26 -1.81 -5.48 -9.37
CA PHE A 26 -0.40 -5.46 -8.98
C PHE A 26 0.33 -4.25 -9.54
N PHE A 27 1.19 -3.68 -8.72
CA PHE A 27 2.09 -2.60 -9.13
C PHE A 27 3.35 -3.18 -9.76
N LYS A 28 3.85 -2.52 -10.79
CA LYS A 28 5.10 -2.88 -11.44
C LYS A 28 6.24 -2.04 -10.89
N VAL A 29 7.43 -2.60 -10.96
CA VAL A 29 8.65 -1.85 -10.65
C VAL A 29 8.74 -0.62 -11.57
N GLY A 30 9.02 0.54 -10.98
CA GLY A 30 9.08 1.81 -11.70
C GLY A 30 7.77 2.59 -11.72
N GLU A 31 6.66 2.01 -11.29
CA GLU A 31 5.40 2.74 -11.14
C GLU A 31 5.41 3.63 -9.89
N VAL A 32 4.74 4.76 -9.99
CA VAL A 32 4.53 5.65 -8.83
C VAL A 32 3.58 4.97 -7.86
N ALA A 33 3.98 4.88 -6.59
CA ALA A 33 3.14 4.33 -5.54
C ALA A 33 1.92 5.23 -5.28
N PRO A 34 0.74 4.65 -5.07
CA PRO A 34 -0.43 5.44 -4.69
C PRO A 34 -0.20 6.12 -3.34
N LEU A 35 -0.67 7.34 -3.22
CA LEU A 35 -0.60 8.07 -1.96
C LEU A 35 -1.52 7.45 -0.93
N PHE A 36 -1.07 7.40 0.31
CA PHE A 36 -1.89 6.99 1.45
C PHE A 36 -1.65 7.91 2.63
N SER A 37 -2.61 7.94 3.54
CA SER A 37 -2.50 8.62 4.81
C SER A 37 -3.17 7.75 5.86
N LEU A 38 -2.42 7.34 6.87
CA LEU A 38 -2.87 6.42 7.90
C LEU A 38 -2.51 6.95 9.28
N THR A 39 -3.30 6.59 10.28
CA THR A 39 -3.02 6.95 11.66
C THR A 39 -2.12 5.89 12.30
N SER A 40 -1.01 6.33 12.87
CA SER A 40 -0.08 5.45 13.57
C SER A 40 -0.63 4.99 14.91
N VAL A 41 0.00 3.98 15.49
CA VAL A 41 -0.35 3.48 16.84
C VAL A 41 -0.14 4.52 17.93
N THR A 42 0.66 5.55 17.67
CA THR A 42 0.88 6.69 18.58
C THR A 42 -0.11 7.83 18.36
N GLY A 43 -1.04 7.68 17.40
CA GLY A 43 -2.02 8.69 17.06
C GLY A 43 -1.57 9.74 16.05
N GLN A 44 -0.36 9.63 15.55
CA GLN A 44 0.16 10.55 14.52
C GLN A 44 -0.33 10.16 13.14
N GLN A 45 -0.56 11.14 12.30
CA GLN A 45 -0.90 10.92 10.90
C GLN A 45 0.36 10.67 10.11
N VAL A 46 0.42 9.54 9.42
CA VAL A 46 1.53 9.16 8.54
C VAL A 46 1.06 9.16 7.11
N SER A 47 1.68 10.00 6.29
CA SER A 47 1.35 10.15 4.87
C SER A 47 2.56 9.84 4.02
N LEU A 48 2.36 9.12 2.91
CA LEU A 48 3.45 8.86 1.97
C LEU A 48 4.00 10.16 1.37
N ASP A 49 3.14 11.17 1.22
CA ASP A 49 3.54 12.48 0.72
C ASP A 49 4.56 13.17 1.62
N ASP A 50 4.44 12.99 2.93
CA ASP A 50 5.38 13.54 3.92
C ASP A 50 6.75 12.84 3.89
N LEU A 51 6.83 11.67 3.26
CA LEU A 51 8.05 10.88 3.14
C LEU A 51 8.76 11.07 1.80
N LYS A 52 8.33 12.02 0.98
CA LYS A 52 8.99 12.34 -0.28
C LYS A 52 10.44 12.74 -0.05
N GLY A 53 11.30 12.28 -0.96
CA GLY A 53 12.75 12.49 -0.85
C GLY A 53 13.47 11.44 -0.02
N LYS A 54 12.73 10.53 0.64
CA LYS A 54 13.28 9.40 1.38
C LYS A 54 13.07 8.09 0.63
N VAL A 55 13.95 7.14 0.84
CA VAL A 55 13.69 5.75 0.47
C VAL A 55 12.73 5.17 1.51
N VAL A 56 11.56 4.73 1.08
CA VAL A 56 10.54 4.17 1.96
C VAL A 56 10.51 2.66 1.82
N ILE A 57 10.75 1.97 2.92
CA ILE A 57 10.59 0.52 3.00
C ILE A 57 9.26 0.25 3.69
N LEU A 58 8.31 -0.28 2.93
CA LEU A 58 6.96 -0.53 3.41
C LEU A 58 6.77 -2.02 3.67
N GLY A 59 6.46 -2.38 4.90
CA GLY A 59 6.11 -3.73 5.29
C GLY A 59 4.63 -3.84 5.61
N LEU A 60 3.93 -4.73 4.92
CA LEU A 60 2.55 -5.07 5.24
C LEU A 60 2.53 -6.28 6.16
N PHE A 61 1.77 -6.22 7.23
CA PHE A 61 1.73 -7.31 8.20
C PHE A 61 0.33 -7.52 8.79
N HIS A 62 0.12 -8.69 9.34
CA HIS A 62 -0.95 -8.97 10.28
C HIS A 62 -0.35 -9.69 11.51
N ILE A 63 -1.15 -9.95 12.51
CA ILE A 63 -0.67 -10.62 13.73
C ILE A 63 -0.52 -12.11 13.46
N CYS A 64 0.71 -12.55 13.19
CA CYS A 64 1.04 -13.94 12.91
C CYS A 64 2.53 -14.20 13.23
N GLU A 65 2.89 -15.46 13.32
CA GLU A 65 4.26 -15.84 13.64
C GLU A 65 5.28 -15.46 12.55
N PRO A 66 5.03 -15.73 11.25
CA PRO A 66 5.91 -15.24 10.19
C PRO A 66 6.01 -13.72 10.13
N CYS A 67 4.97 -13.02 10.49
CA CYS A 67 4.97 -11.56 10.54
C CYS A 67 5.84 -11.04 11.68
N LEU A 68 5.96 -11.77 12.78
CA LEU A 68 6.86 -11.43 13.86
C LEU A 68 8.32 -11.49 13.39
N ILE A 69 8.67 -12.51 12.61
CA ILE A 69 10.00 -12.64 12.01
C ILE A 69 10.25 -11.48 11.04
N GLN A 70 9.28 -11.13 10.22
CA GLN A 70 9.37 -10.00 9.30
C GLN A 70 9.61 -8.69 10.06
N SER A 71 8.85 -8.42 11.12
CA SER A 71 9.01 -7.19 11.89
C SER A 71 10.36 -7.12 12.58
N THR A 72 10.90 -8.24 13.05
CA THR A 72 12.25 -8.31 13.60
C THR A 72 13.29 -7.94 12.53
N ASN A 73 13.14 -8.45 11.32
CA ASN A 73 14.03 -8.12 10.21
C ASN A 73 13.91 -6.65 9.80
N LEU A 74 12.71 -6.09 9.76
CA LEU A 74 12.49 -4.67 9.50
C LEU A 74 13.12 -3.79 10.57
N GLN A 75 13.07 -4.21 11.82
CA GLN A 75 13.74 -3.51 12.92
C GLN A 75 15.26 -3.47 12.71
N LYS A 76 15.86 -4.58 12.30
CA LYS A 76 17.29 -4.63 11.96
C LYS A 76 17.64 -3.69 10.81
N VAL A 77 16.80 -3.65 9.78
CA VAL A 77 16.98 -2.73 8.65
C VAL A 77 16.89 -1.28 9.13
N TYR A 78 15.92 -0.97 9.97
CA TYR A 78 15.76 0.36 10.56
C TYR A 78 17.03 0.77 11.31
N GLU A 79 17.54 -0.09 12.16
CA GLU A 79 18.77 0.21 12.93
C GLU A 79 19.99 0.37 12.03
N ALA A 80 20.12 -0.45 10.99
CA ALA A 80 21.22 -0.36 10.04
C ALA A 80 21.16 0.88 9.16
N THR A 81 19.97 1.45 8.96
CA THR A 81 19.77 2.63 8.12
C THR A 81 19.55 3.93 8.91
N ARG A 82 19.71 3.89 10.22
CA ARG A 82 19.60 5.09 11.07
C ARG A 82 20.61 6.14 10.63
N GLY A 83 20.15 7.39 10.58
CA GLY A 83 20.97 8.50 10.10
C GLY A 83 21.06 8.61 8.57
N ARG A 84 20.50 7.66 7.84
CA ARG A 84 20.36 7.73 6.38
C ARG A 84 18.96 8.23 6.01
N ASN A 85 18.79 8.61 4.77
CA ASN A 85 17.52 9.14 4.29
C ASN A 85 16.54 7.99 3.92
N VAL A 86 16.26 7.12 4.89
CA VAL A 86 15.41 5.93 4.77
C VAL A 86 14.34 5.95 5.85
N ALA A 87 13.11 5.70 5.46
CA ALA A 87 11.98 5.50 6.37
C ALA A 87 11.50 4.06 6.29
N VAL A 88 11.34 3.41 7.42
CA VAL A 88 10.76 2.08 7.52
C VAL A 88 9.36 2.21 8.12
N VAL A 89 8.36 1.75 7.38
CA VAL A 89 6.94 1.89 7.75
C VAL A 89 6.29 0.51 7.74
N GLY A 90 5.78 0.08 8.88
CA GLY A 90 4.95 -1.11 8.98
C GLY A 90 3.48 -0.74 8.96
N VAL A 91 2.70 -1.41 8.15
CA VAL A 91 1.26 -1.19 8.03
C VAL A 91 0.50 -2.48 8.34
N ASN A 92 -0.38 -2.42 9.33
CA ASN A 92 -1.29 -3.53 9.59
C ASN A 92 -2.34 -3.59 8.49
N SER A 93 -2.39 -4.70 7.79
CA SER A 93 -3.25 -4.90 6.62
C SER A 93 -4.48 -5.76 6.88
N SER A 94 -4.64 -6.23 8.12
CA SER A 94 -5.74 -7.14 8.48
C SER A 94 -6.86 -6.48 9.28
N GLY A 95 -6.71 -5.22 9.64
CA GLY A 95 -7.71 -4.52 10.44
C GLY A 95 -7.68 -4.89 11.93
N ASP A 96 -6.54 -5.35 12.43
CA ASP A 96 -6.37 -5.63 13.85
C ASP A 96 -6.54 -4.36 14.68
N SER A 97 -7.00 -4.50 15.91
CA SER A 97 -7.18 -3.36 16.79
C SER A 97 -5.83 -2.71 17.15
N LYS A 98 -5.87 -1.43 17.47
CA LYS A 98 -4.69 -0.72 17.95
C LYS A 98 -4.04 -1.42 19.16
N ALA A 99 -4.86 -1.90 20.10
CA ALA A 99 -4.39 -2.60 21.28
C ALA A 99 -3.65 -3.89 20.92
N ASP A 100 -4.21 -4.67 20.00
CA ASP A 100 -3.59 -5.92 19.54
C ASP A 100 -2.28 -5.66 18.81
N VAL A 101 -2.22 -4.63 17.98
CA VAL A 101 -0.98 -4.25 17.29
C VAL A 101 0.09 -3.80 18.28
N LEU A 102 -0.27 -3.01 19.28
CA LEU A 102 0.69 -2.58 20.31
C LEU A 102 1.23 -3.77 21.12
N ASP A 103 0.36 -4.71 21.46
CA ASP A 103 0.76 -5.93 22.16
C ASP A 103 1.70 -6.79 21.32
N PHE A 104 1.41 -6.93 20.04
CA PHE A 104 2.25 -7.63 19.06
C PHE A 104 3.64 -7.02 18.92
N LEU A 105 3.73 -5.70 18.92
CA LEU A 105 5.01 -4.98 18.78
C LEU A 105 5.85 -5.00 20.06
N GLY A 106 5.26 -5.34 21.17
CA GLY A 106 5.93 -5.45 22.45
C GLY A 106 6.22 -4.13 23.08
#